data_61e7625dd16cf8fe744477affde7f794
#
_entry.id   61e7625dd16cf8fe744477affde7f794
#
_cell.length_a   1.000
_cell.length_b   1.000
_cell.length_c   1.000
_cell.angle_alpha   90.00
_cell.angle_beta   90.00
_cell.angle_gamma   90.00
#
_symmetry.space_group_name_H-M   'P 1'
#
loop_
_entity.id
_entity.type
_entity.pdbx_description
1 polymer ?
#
loop_
_entity_poly.entity_id
_entity_poly.type
_entity_poly.pdbx_seq_one_letter_code
_entity_poly.pdbx_strand_id
1 'polypeptide(L)'
;MTAPIDLYYWPTPNGKKITIALEEMGLPYTIHFVNIGAGDQFKPEFLAIAPNNRMPAITDPEGPDGQPISIFESGAILQYLVRKTGQFGGANAREQAAVEQWLMWQMGGVGPM
;
A
#
# COMPACT_ATOMS: atom_id res chain seq x y z
N MET A 1 -14.44 9.20 13.44
CA MET A 1 -13.26 8.36 13.74
C MET A 1 -12.97 7.46 12.57
N THR A 2 -11.71 7.44 12.12
CA THR A 2 -11.31 6.65 10.96
C THR A 2 -11.10 5.20 11.35
N ALA A 3 -11.72 4.26 10.63
CA ALA A 3 -11.51 2.84 10.87
C ALA A 3 -10.08 2.44 10.46
N PRO A 4 -9.43 1.53 11.20
CA PRO A 4 -8.08 1.09 10.84
C PRO A 4 -8.04 0.41 9.47
N ILE A 5 -6.98 0.69 8.72
CA ILE A 5 -6.68 0.00 7.47
C ILE A 5 -6.05 -1.34 7.83
N ASP A 6 -6.49 -2.43 7.20
CA ASP A 6 -5.84 -3.72 7.37
C ASP A 6 -4.64 -3.79 6.44
N LEU A 7 -3.44 -3.93 7.02
CA LEU A 7 -2.20 -4.03 6.26
C LEU A 7 -1.68 -5.46 6.33
N TYR A 8 -1.58 -6.10 5.19
CA TYR A 8 -1.00 -7.44 5.04
C TYR A 8 0.49 -7.29 4.78
N TYR A 9 1.30 -7.73 5.73
CA TYR A 9 2.67 -7.24 5.89
C TYR A 9 3.66 -8.37 6.22
N TRP A 10 4.87 -8.24 5.72
CA TRP A 10 6.06 -8.95 6.19
C TRP A 10 7.21 -7.93 6.18
N PRO A 11 8.21 -8.06 7.09
CA PRO A 11 9.25 -7.01 7.23
C PRO A 11 10.25 -7.06 6.08
N THR A 12 9.82 -6.67 4.91
CA THR A 12 10.60 -6.52 3.69
C THR A 12 10.63 -5.03 3.32
N PRO A 13 11.53 -4.61 2.41
CA PRO A 13 11.53 -3.21 1.97
C PRO A 13 10.18 -2.75 1.42
N ASN A 14 9.48 -3.61 0.68
CA ASN A 14 8.16 -3.23 0.12
C ASN A 14 7.10 -3.08 1.21
N GLY A 15 7.10 -3.96 2.22
CA GLY A 15 6.20 -3.83 3.36
C GLY A 15 6.47 -2.56 4.15
N LYS A 16 7.75 -2.26 4.39
CA LYS A 16 8.15 -1.08 5.17
C LYS A 16 7.77 0.23 4.49
N LYS A 17 7.72 0.29 3.17
CA LYS A 17 7.23 1.48 2.45
C LYS A 17 5.83 1.86 2.94
N ILE A 18 4.98 0.88 3.15
CA ILE A 18 3.59 1.12 3.51
C ILE A 18 3.46 1.50 4.98
N THR A 19 4.21 0.83 5.89
CA THR A 19 4.18 1.22 7.30
C THR A 19 4.69 2.65 7.48
N ILE A 20 5.75 3.03 6.77
CA ILE A 20 6.28 4.39 6.83
C ILE A 20 5.21 5.39 6.34
N ALA A 21 4.57 5.10 5.21
CA ALA A 21 3.54 5.99 4.66
C ALA A 21 2.37 6.16 5.62
N LEU A 22 1.87 5.06 6.20
CA LEU A 22 0.75 5.11 7.13
C LEU A 22 1.10 5.91 8.38
N GLU A 23 2.32 5.74 8.92
CA GLU A 23 2.79 6.49 10.08
C GLU A 23 2.93 7.97 9.76
N GLU A 24 3.54 8.33 8.63
CA GLU A 24 3.73 9.73 8.24
C GLU A 24 2.40 10.41 7.93
N MET A 25 1.41 9.70 7.43
CA MET A 25 0.09 10.23 7.14
C MET A 25 -0.83 10.25 8.36
N GLY A 26 -0.42 9.62 9.47
CA GLY A 26 -1.23 9.57 10.68
C GLY A 26 -2.47 8.70 10.56
N LEU A 27 -2.46 7.70 9.68
CA LEU A 27 -3.59 6.80 9.50
C LEU A 27 -3.49 5.61 10.44
N PRO A 28 -4.59 5.22 11.11
CA PRO A 28 -4.58 4.01 11.93
C PRO A 28 -4.56 2.78 11.04
N TYR A 29 -3.84 1.73 11.47
CA TYR A 29 -3.78 0.48 10.73
C TYR A 29 -3.55 -0.70 11.66
N THR A 30 -3.95 -1.88 11.20
CA THR A 30 -3.73 -3.15 11.89
C THR A 30 -2.88 -4.03 10.98
N ILE A 31 -1.79 -4.58 11.52
CA ILE A 31 -0.90 -5.47 10.77
C ILE A 31 -1.42 -6.90 10.83
N HIS A 32 -1.53 -7.53 9.66
CA HIS A 32 -1.76 -8.96 9.51
C HIS A 32 -0.51 -9.55 8.85
N PHE A 33 0.21 -10.40 9.58
CA PHE A 33 1.46 -10.95 9.06
C PHE A 33 1.21 -11.96 7.95
N VAL A 34 1.96 -11.79 6.84
CA VAL A 34 1.99 -12.72 5.71
C VAL A 34 3.41 -13.27 5.67
N ASN A 35 3.62 -14.41 6.35
CA ASN A 35 4.96 -15.02 6.43
C ASN A 35 5.31 -15.65 5.09
N ILE A 36 6.12 -14.95 4.30
CA ILE A 36 6.47 -15.40 2.96
C ILE A 36 7.36 -16.65 2.98
N GLY A 37 8.12 -16.85 4.05
CA GLY A 37 8.92 -18.06 4.23
C GLY A 37 8.07 -19.30 4.53
N ALA A 38 6.86 -19.09 5.07
CA ALA A 38 5.92 -20.18 5.37
C ALA A 38 4.86 -20.38 4.28
N GLY A 39 4.89 -19.60 3.21
CA GLY A 39 3.95 -19.73 2.10
C GLY A 39 2.59 -19.06 2.33
N ASP A 40 2.50 -18.13 3.28
CA ASP A 40 1.24 -17.45 3.59
C ASP A 40 0.68 -16.69 2.38
N GLN A 41 1.55 -16.24 1.47
CA GLN A 41 1.14 -15.52 0.26
C GLN A 41 0.33 -16.36 -0.71
N PHE A 42 0.34 -17.69 -0.53
CA PHE A 42 -0.43 -18.60 -1.37
C PHE A 42 -1.74 -19.05 -0.73
N LYS A 43 -2.04 -18.61 0.49
CA LYS A 43 -3.28 -18.98 1.16
C LYS A 43 -4.48 -18.35 0.47
N PRO A 44 -5.62 -19.07 0.36
CA PRO A 44 -6.80 -18.56 -0.35
C PRO A 44 -7.28 -17.20 0.16
N GLU A 45 -7.27 -16.99 1.46
CA GLU A 45 -7.73 -15.73 2.05
C GLU A 45 -6.84 -14.55 1.64
N PHE A 46 -5.54 -14.76 1.44
CA PHE A 46 -4.66 -13.70 0.95
C PHE A 46 -4.79 -13.54 -0.56
N LEU A 47 -4.91 -14.63 -1.31
CA LEU A 47 -5.08 -14.57 -2.77
C LEU A 47 -6.36 -13.84 -3.17
N ALA A 48 -7.39 -13.89 -2.35
CA ALA A 48 -8.61 -13.11 -2.59
C ALA A 48 -8.37 -11.61 -2.56
N ILE A 49 -7.33 -11.16 -1.83
CA ILE A 49 -6.96 -9.74 -1.69
C ILE A 49 -5.87 -9.38 -2.69
N ALA A 50 -4.86 -10.25 -2.82
CA ALA A 50 -3.69 -10.02 -3.67
C ALA A 50 -3.47 -11.23 -4.59
N PRO A 51 -4.15 -11.27 -5.73
CA PRO A 51 -4.05 -12.44 -6.64
C PRO A 51 -2.64 -12.62 -7.22
N ASN A 52 -1.78 -11.62 -7.14
CA ASN A 52 -0.38 -11.75 -7.55
C ASN A 52 0.50 -12.48 -6.52
N ASN A 53 -0.09 -12.98 -5.43
CA ASN A 53 0.55 -13.69 -4.31
C ASN A 53 1.77 -12.97 -3.72
N ARG A 54 1.72 -11.64 -3.62
CA ARG A 54 2.79 -10.82 -3.04
C ARG A 54 2.24 -9.85 -2.02
N MET A 55 2.96 -9.69 -0.91
CA MET A 55 2.70 -8.60 0.01
C MET A 55 3.51 -7.37 -0.46
N PRO A 56 3.21 -6.14 -0.09
CA PRO A 56 2.11 -5.75 0.77
C PRO A 56 0.78 -5.68 0.03
N ALA A 57 -0.29 -5.75 0.81
CA ALA A 57 -1.64 -5.47 0.34
C ALA A 57 -2.38 -4.79 1.48
N ILE A 58 -3.42 -4.04 1.15
CA ILE A 58 -4.28 -3.41 2.16
C ILE A 58 -5.73 -3.72 1.88
N THR A 59 -6.53 -3.68 2.94
CA THR A 59 -7.99 -3.53 2.84
C THR A 59 -8.37 -2.29 3.63
N ASP A 60 -8.94 -1.32 2.94
CA ASP A 60 -9.44 -0.10 3.58
C ASP A 60 -10.95 -0.25 3.75
N PRO A 61 -11.43 -0.38 5.01
CA PRO A 61 -12.88 -0.50 5.23
C PRO A 61 -13.65 0.77 4.87
N GLU A 62 -12.97 1.92 4.85
CA GLU A 62 -13.55 3.22 4.48
C GLU A 62 -13.04 3.65 3.11
N GLY A 63 -13.28 2.81 2.10
CA GLY A 63 -12.87 3.07 0.74
C GLY A 63 -13.77 4.07 0.02
N PRO A 64 -13.57 4.21 -1.31
CA PRO A 64 -14.42 5.09 -2.12
C PRO A 64 -15.89 4.72 -1.99
N ASP A 65 -16.75 5.75 -2.00
CA ASP A 65 -18.20 5.58 -1.87
C ASP A 65 -18.63 4.89 -0.58
N GLY A 66 -17.79 4.93 0.45
CA GLY A 66 -18.08 4.29 1.73
C GLY A 66 -18.02 2.77 1.71
N GLN A 67 -17.47 2.17 0.65
CA GLN A 67 -17.36 0.73 0.51
C GLN A 67 -15.91 0.28 0.77
N PRO A 68 -15.70 -0.92 1.34
CA PRO A 68 -14.35 -1.44 1.50
C PRO A 68 -13.66 -1.63 0.16
N ILE A 69 -12.35 -1.45 0.14
CA ILE A 69 -11.54 -1.69 -1.05
C ILE A 69 -10.26 -2.41 -0.65
N SER A 70 -9.84 -3.39 -1.46
CA SER A 70 -8.57 -4.08 -1.30
C SER A 70 -7.65 -3.68 -2.45
N ILE A 71 -6.39 -3.41 -2.12
CA ILE A 71 -5.40 -2.95 -3.10
C ILE A 71 -4.11 -3.73 -2.89
N PHE A 72 -3.53 -4.20 -3.96
CA PHE A 72 -2.19 -4.80 -3.95
C PHE A 72 -1.25 -3.96 -4.82
N GLU A 73 0.05 -4.25 -4.80
CA GLU A 73 1.15 -3.48 -5.38
C GLU A 73 1.48 -2.25 -4.53
N SER A 74 2.72 -2.20 -4.03
CA SER A 74 3.13 -1.13 -3.11
C SER A 74 3.01 0.26 -3.74
N GLY A 75 3.32 0.40 -5.03
CA GLY A 75 3.16 1.68 -5.72
C GLY A 75 1.71 2.13 -5.81
N ALA A 76 0.80 1.20 -6.12
CA ALA A 76 -0.63 1.50 -6.19
C ALA A 76 -1.19 1.86 -4.82
N ILE A 77 -0.73 1.16 -3.77
CA ILE A 77 -1.13 1.46 -2.39
C ILE A 77 -0.70 2.89 -2.02
N LEU A 78 0.54 3.26 -2.33
CA LEU A 78 1.03 4.60 -2.05
C LEU A 78 0.22 5.66 -2.78
N GLN A 79 -0.10 5.44 -4.05
CA GLN A 79 -0.93 6.38 -4.82
C GLN A 79 -2.34 6.50 -4.25
N TYR A 80 -2.92 5.37 -3.81
CA TYR A 80 -4.24 5.39 -3.19
C TYR A 80 -4.22 6.21 -1.89
N LEU A 81 -3.22 6.00 -1.04
CA LEU A 81 -3.11 6.71 0.24
C LEU A 81 -2.88 8.21 0.02
N VAL A 82 -2.11 8.58 -1.00
CA VAL A 82 -1.91 9.98 -1.39
C VAL A 82 -3.25 10.63 -1.75
N ARG A 83 -4.06 9.97 -2.56
CA ARG A 83 -5.38 10.49 -2.94
C ARG A 83 -6.34 10.58 -1.75
N LYS A 84 -6.30 9.57 -0.88
CA LYS A 84 -7.15 9.53 0.30
C LYS A 84 -6.83 10.67 1.28
N THR A 85 -5.55 10.94 1.51
CA THR A 85 -5.10 11.90 2.53
C THR A 85 -4.82 13.30 1.97
N GLY A 86 -4.55 13.39 0.67
CA GLY A 86 -4.10 14.63 0.05
C GLY A 86 -2.68 15.01 0.43
N GLN A 87 -1.89 14.08 0.99
CA GLN A 87 -0.53 14.34 1.47
C GLN A 87 0.50 13.69 0.56
N PHE A 88 1.66 14.33 0.42
CA PHE A 88 2.85 13.81 -0.28
C PHE A 88 2.67 13.59 -1.79
N GLY A 89 1.57 14.06 -2.36
CA GLY A 89 1.28 13.87 -3.79
C GLY A 89 1.63 15.06 -4.68
N GLY A 90 2.04 16.17 -4.06
CA GLY A 90 2.27 17.42 -4.79
C GLY A 90 1.05 18.34 -4.80
N ALA A 91 1.29 19.64 -4.77
CA ALA A 91 0.24 20.65 -4.64
C ALA A 91 -0.40 21.03 -5.98
N ASN A 92 0.25 20.71 -7.10
CA ASN A 92 -0.23 21.06 -8.43
C ASN A 92 0.20 19.97 -9.42
N ALA A 93 -0.26 20.08 -10.67
CA ALA A 93 -0.01 19.07 -11.68
C ALA A 93 1.49 18.85 -11.95
N ARG A 94 2.29 19.91 -11.89
CA ARG A 94 3.73 19.81 -12.11
C ARG A 94 4.41 19.02 -11.01
N GLU A 95 4.08 19.31 -9.76
CA GLU A 95 4.62 18.57 -8.61
C GLU A 95 4.14 17.13 -8.59
N GLN A 96 2.87 16.90 -8.94
CA GLN A 96 2.31 15.56 -9.02
C GLN A 96 3.03 14.72 -10.05
N ALA A 97 3.34 15.30 -11.21
CA ALA A 97 4.10 14.60 -12.25
C ALA A 97 5.50 14.21 -11.76
N ALA A 98 6.16 15.12 -11.02
CA ALA A 98 7.48 14.81 -10.45
C ALA A 98 7.41 13.68 -9.43
N VAL A 99 6.41 13.69 -8.55
CA VAL A 99 6.20 12.62 -7.57
C VAL A 99 6.00 11.27 -8.27
N GLU A 100 5.12 11.24 -9.27
CA GLU A 100 4.83 10.00 -10.02
C GLU A 100 6.05 9.51 -10.76
N GLN A 101 6.84 10.40 -11.35
CA GLN A 101 8.07 10.05 -12.05
C GLN A 101 9.04 9.31 -11.13
N TRP A 102 9.28 9.83 -9.93
CA TRP A 102 10.18 9.19 -8.98
C TRP A 102 9.61 7.92 -8.39
N LEU A 103 8.29 7.84 -8.21
CA LEU A 103 7.63 6.62 -7.75
C LEU A 103 7.82 5.49 -8.78
N MET A 104 7.59 5.77 -10.05
CA MET A 104 7.77 4.77 -11.11
C MET A 104 9.23 4.38 -11.26
N TRP A 105 10.15 5.32 -11.11
CA TRP A 105 11.59 5.03 -11.12
C TRP A 105 11.95 4.05 -10.00
N GLN A 106 11.43 4.25 -8.81
CA GLN A 106 11.68 3.36 -7.69
C GLN A 106 11.09 1.97 -7.94
N MET A 107 9.85 1.91 -8.44
CA MET A 107 9.15 0.64 -8.66
C MET A 107 9.75 -0.16 -9.82
N GLY A 108 10.16 0.50 -10.89
CA GLY A 108 10.67 -0.15 -12.09
C GLY A 108 12.19 -0.31 -12.14
N GLY A 109 12.92 0.57 -11.48
CA GLY A 109 14.38 0.62 -11.56
C GLY A 109 15.09 0.19 -10.29
N VAL A 110 14.74 0.80 -9.16
CA VAL A 110 15.41 0.56 -7.88
C VAL A 110 14.91 -0.71 -7.20
N GLY A 111 13.60 -0.91 -7.16
CA GLY A 111 13.00 -2.04 -6.46
C GLY A 111 13.43 -3.40 -7.00
N PRO A 112 13.39 -3.62 -8.34
CA PRO A 112 13.82 -4.90 -8.91
C PRO A 112 15.32 -5.15 -8.83
N MET A 113 16.12 -4.12 -8.60
CA MET A 113 17.56 -4.24 -8.45
C MET A 113 17.95 -4.60 -7.04
#